data_dc95dcf98f9043259a85eb12d062f3de
#
_entry.id   dc95dcf98f9043259a85eb12d062f3de
#
_cell.length_a   1.000
_cell.length_b   1.000
_cell.length_c   1.000
_cell.angle_alpha   90.00
_cell.angle_beta   90.00
_cell.angle_gamma   90.00
#
_symmetry.space_group_name_H-M   'P 1'
#
loop_
_entity.id
_entity.type
_entity.pdbx_description
1 polymer ?
#
loop_
_entity_poly.entity_id
_entity_poly.type
_entity_poly.pdbx_seq_one_letter_code
_entity_poly.pdbx_strand_id
1 'polypeptide(L)'
;VSDQVPALEATGAGLRYGRAWALRGCFASVPQGRVAALVGPNGAGKSSLMRLAVGLRRASEGEVRVFGQPPRGANLPRVAFVAQDKPLYPELTVAETIRAGAGLNPRFDTQGARRRLDDLGIPQRKRIRQLSGGQRAQVAITLAVAKRADLVVLDEPLANLDPLARHEVMEGLMSAVAERGLTVLLSSHVVAELAEVCDHLILVSRGRVQVAGDIEELVSAHRLLVGPSGTTPAGSYDVIGRSDTERQTTLLARVRGPVHDPRWTARELSLEDMVLGYLRAPDAVLTPRPVAL
;
A
#
# COMPACT_ATOMS: atom_id res chain seq x y z
N VAL A 1 -4.70 6.24 20.70
CA VAL A 1 -4.36 4.93 20.09
C VAL A 1 -5.64 4.13 20.14
N SER A 2 -6.23 3.83 18.98
CA SER A 2 -7.46 3.04 18.88
C SER A 2 -7.14 1.59 19.27
N ASP A 3 -7.91 1.06 20.23
CA ASP A 3 -7.81 -0.32 20.75
C ASP A 3 -8.33 -1.38 19.74
N GLN A 4 -8.54 -0.96 18.48
CA GLN A 4 -9.06 -1.83 17.43
C GLN A 4 -7.95 -2.69 16.82
N VAL A 5 -8.23 -3.98 16.69
CA VAL A 5 -7.36 -4.93 15.99
C VAL A 5 -7.10 -4.45 14.56
N PRO A 6 -5.85 -4.31 14.11
CA PRO A 6 -5.54 -3.89 12.75
C PRO A 6 -6.12 -4.83 11.69
N ALA A 7 -6.42 -4.29 10.51
CA ALA A 7 -6.80 -5.12 9.36
C ALA A 7 -5.63 -5.96 8.86
N LEU A 8 -4.42 -5.39 8.91
CA LEU A 8 -3.16 -6.08 8.60
C LEU A 8 -2.11 -5.70 9.63
N GLU A 9 -1.38 -6.67 10.15
CA GLU A 9 -0.23 -6.46 11.03
C GLU A 9 0.91 -7.39 10.63
N ALA A 10 2.10 -6.83 10.51
CA ALA A 10 3.34 -7.57 10.31
C ALA A 10 4.27 -7.28 11.48
N THR A 11 4.70 -8.32 12.19
CA THR A 11 5.57 -8.24 13.37
C THR A 11 6.85 -9.02 13.12
N GLY A 12 7.93 -8.29 12.82
CA GLY A 12 9.23 -8.87 12.50
C GLY A 12 9.19 -9.78 11.27
N ALA A 13 8.21 -9.56 10.37
CA ALA A 13 7.97 -10.46 9.26
C ALA A 13 9.15 -10.52 8.28
N GLY A 14 9.58 -11.74 7.98
CA GLY A 14 10.61 -12.03 6.98
C GLY A 14 10.16 -13.09 5.99
N LEU A 15 10.62 -12.99 4.74
CA LEU A 15 10.34 -13.99 3.71
C LEU A 15 11.59 -14.28 2.90
N ARG A 16 11.94 -15.56 2.78
CA ARG A 16 13.02 -16.05 1.95
C ARG A 16 12.52 -16.81 0.73
N TYR A 17 13.20 -16.62 -0.39
CA TYR A 17 13.11 -17.47 -1.57
C TYR A 17 14.45 -18.21 -1.74
N GLY A 18 14.48 -19.48 -1.38
CA GLY A 18 15.74 -20.22 -1.28
C GLY A 18 16.68 -19.60 -0.25
N ARG A 19 17.84 -19.10 -0.71
CA ARG A 19 18.83 -18.41 0.16
C ARG A 19 18.66 -16.90 0.22
N ALA A 20 17.89 -16.30 -0.70
CA ALA A 20 17.74 -14.85 -0.80
C ALA A 20 16.58 -14.33 0.07
N TRP A 21 16.83 -13.28 0.84
CA TRP A 21 15.79 -12.56 1.57
C TRP A 21 15.07 -11.59 0.66
N ALA A 22 13.76 -11.73 0.56
CA ALA A 22 12.89 -10.77 -0.08
C ALA A 22 12.34 -9.74 0.94
N LEU A 23 12.15 -10.19 2.19
CA LEU A 23 11.74 -9.35 3.32
C LEU A 23 12.50 -9.80 4.56
N ARG A 24 12.85 -8.85 5.45
CA ARG A 24 13.53 -9.17 6.71
C ARG A 24 13.19 -8.15 7.80
N GLY A 25 12.64 -8.64 8.91
CA GLY A 25 12.34 -7.82 10.08
C GLY A 25 11.37 -6.69 9.76
N CYS A 26 10.30 -6.97 8.98
CA CYS A 26 9.32 -5.97 8.61
C CYS A 26 8.30 -5.77 9.72
N PHE A 27 8.06 -4.51 10.08
CA PHE A 27 7.00 -4.08 10.99
C PHE A 27 6.08 -3.11 10.24
N ALA A 28 4.80 -3.43 10.17
CA ALA A 28 3.79 -2.59 9.55
C ALA A 28 2.41 -2.90 10.14
N SER A 29 1.56 -1.89 10.22
CA SER A 29 0.18 -2.03 10.66
C SER A 29 -0.71 -1.21 9.74
N VAL A 30 -1.85 -1.75 9.34
CA VAL A 30 -2.90 -1.05 8.59
C VAL A 30 -4.17 -1.09 9.43
N PRO A 31 -4.68 0.06 9.88
CA PRO A 31 -5.94 0.12 10.60
C PRO A 31 -7.12 -0.31 9.72
N GLN A 32 -8.23 -0.74 10.35
CA GLN A 32 -9.45 -1.08 9.61
C GLN A 32 -10.09 0.16 8.99
N GLY A 33 -10.73 -0.02 7.83
CA GLY A 33 -11.43 1.04 7.11
C GLY A 33 -10.53 2.07 6.42
N ARG A 34 -9.21 1.82 6.38
CA ARG A 34 -8.22 2.73 5.78
C ARG A 34 -7.79 2.28 4.38
N VAL A 35 -7.36 3.25 3.59
CA VAL A 35 -6.73 3.02 2.29
C VAL A 35 -5.24 3.19 2.44
N ALA A 36 -4.51 2.08 2.46
CA ALA A 36 -3.08 2.07 2.67
C ALA A 36 -2.31 1.94 1.35
N ALA A 37 -1.35 2.83 1.15
CA ALA A 37 -0.37 2.80 0.07
C ALA A 37 0.85 1.95 0.46
N LEU A 38 1.19 0.95 -0.34
CA LEU A 38 2.44 0.21 -0.24
C LEU A 38 3.41 0.69 -1.33
N VAL A 39 4.38 1.50 -0.95
CA VAL A 39 5.27 2.19 -1.86
C VAL A 39 6.69 1.63 -1.77
N GLY A 40 7.44 1.72 -2.84
CA GLY A 40 8.85 1.34 -2.90
C GLY A 40 9.29 0.99 -4.32
N PRO A 41 10.60 0.95 -4.58
CA PRO A 41 11.13 0.62 -5.90
C PRO A 41 10.82 -0.83 -6.32
N ASN A 42 11.03 -1.13 -7.59
CA ASN A 42 10.91 -2.49 -8.09
C ASN A 42 11.91 -3.40 -7.37
N GLY A 43 11.46 -4.59 -6.97
CA GLY A 43 12.26 -5.53 -6.19
C GLY A 43 12.38 -5.20 -4.70
N ALA A 44 11.77 -4.13 -4.19
CA ALA A 44 11.84 -3.75 -2.78
C ALA A 44 11.18 -4.74 -1.80
N GLY A 45 10.28 -5.62 -2.31
CA GLY A 45 9.56 -6.60 -1.49
C GLY A 45 8.04 -6.36 -1.40
N LYS A 46 7.48 -5.38 -2.10
CA LYS A 46 6.04 -5.05 -2.07
C LYS A 46 5.14 -6.28 -2.30
N SER A 47 5.28 -6.94 -3.46
CA SER A 47 4.48 -8.13 -3.78
C SER A 47 4.74 -9.29 -2.81
N SER A 48 5.94 -9.37 -2.22
CA SER A 48 6.27 -10.38 -1.20
C SER A 48 5.49 -10.11 0.09
N LEU A 49 5.41 -8.86 0.55
CA LEU A 49 4.60 -8.49 1.72
C LEU A 49 3.12 -8.75 1.47
N MET A 50 2.60 -8.39 0.29
CA MET A 50 1.22 -8.67 -0.09
C MET A 50 0.92 -10.18 -0.12
N ARG A 51 1.84 -11.01 -0.65
CA ARG A 51 1.68 -12.48 -0.64
C ARG A 51 1.65 -13.08 0.77
N LEU A 52 2.36 -12.49 1.73
CA LEU A 52 2.23 -12.83 3.15
C LEU A 52 0.86 -12.42 3.67
N ALA A 53 0.42 -11.18 3.40
CA ALA A 53 -0.87 -10.64 3.85
C ALA A 53 -2.08 -11.46 3.37
N VAL A 54 -2.01 -12.02 2.17
CA VAL A 54 -3.11 -12.83 1.61
C VAL A 54 -2.94 -14.34 1.81
N GLY A 55 -1.92 -14.76 2.55
CA GLY A 55 -1.68 -16.18 2.88
C GLY A 55 -1.14 -17.05 1.74
N LEU A 56 -0.76 -16.46 0.62
CA LEU A 56 -0.12 -17.18 -0.50
C LEU A 56 1.30 -17.64 -0.16
N ARG A 57 1.92 -17.02 0.84
CA ARG A 57 3.20 -17.44 1.41
C ARG A 57 3.13 -17.39 2.93
N ARG A 58 3.94 -18.21 3.59
CA ARG A 58 4.16 -18.15 5.03
C ARG A 58 5.43 -17.34 5.31
N ALA A 59 5.42 -16.56 6.36
CA ALA A 59 6.62 -15.89 6.83
C ALA A 59 7.70 -16.94 7.20
N SER A 60 8.93 -16.64 6.82
CA SER A 60 10.11 -17.43 7.22
C SER A 60 10.58 -17.07 8.63
N GLU A 61 10.31 -15.83 9.06
CA GLU A 61 10.56 -15.28 10.40
C GLU A 61 9.44 -14.30 10.74
N GLY A 62 9.17 -14.13 12.03
CA GLY A 62 8.09 -13.28 12.51
C GLY A 62 6.71 -13.77 12.07
N GLU A 63 5.76 -12.88 12.05
CA GLU A 63 4.38 -13.23 11.68
C GLU A 63 3.67 -12.11 10.92
N VAL A 64 2.61 -12.52 10.19
CA VAL A 64 1.63 -11.60 9.59
C VAL A 64 0.25 -12.04 10.05
N ARG A 65 -0.54 -11.10 10.55
CA ARG A 65 -1.93 -11.30 10.97
C ARG A 65 -2.85 -10.40 10.15
N VAL A 66 -4.03 -10.90 9.88
CA VAL A 66 -5.11 -10.16 9.23
C VAL A 66 -6.33 -10.24 10.13
N PHE A 67 -6.81 -9.08 10.59
CA PHE A 67 -7.83 -8.99 11.65
C PHE A 67 -7.47 -9.84 12.88
N GLY A 68 -6.21 -9.78 13.33
CA GLY A 68 -5.68 -10.49 14.48
C GLY A 68 -5.46 -11.99 14.29
N GLN A 69 -5.78 -12.56 13.13
CA GLN A 69 -5.67 -13.98 12.83
C GLN A 69 -4.68 -14.26 11.70
N PRO A 70 -4.04 -15.43 11.64
CA PRO A 70 -3.24 -15.82 10.48
C PRO A 70 -4.07 -15.74 9.18
N PRO A 71 -3.51 -15.29 8.03
CA PRO A 71 -4.21 -15.19 6.76
C PRO A 71 -4.39 -16.56 6.08
N ARG A 72 -5.18 -17.45 6.72
CA ARG A 72 -5.44 -18.82 6.25
C ARG A 72 -6.77 -19.36 6.80
N GLY A 73 -7.24 -20.46 6.23
CA GLY A 73 -8.45 -21.16 6.70
C GLY A 73 -9.68 -20.23 6.72
N ALA A 74 -10.36 -20.16 7.84
CA ALA A 74 -11.58 -19.38 8.03
C ALA A 74 -11.41 -17.86 7.79
N ASN A 75 -10.18 -17.35 7.79
CA ASN A 75 -9.90 -15.93 7.54
C ASN A 75 -9.83 -15.57 6.04
N LEU A 76 -9.63 -16.54 5.13
CA LEU A 76 -9.50 -16.30 3.68
C LEU A 76 -10.73 -15.63 3.03
N PRO A 77 -11.99 -15.92 3.43
CA PRO A 77 -13.15 -15.20 2.90
C PRO A 77 -13.12 -13.70 3.16
N ARG A 78 -12.40 -13.25 4.19
CA ARG A 78 -12.25 -11.85 4.58
C ARG A 78 -11.24 -11.08 3.73
N VAL A 79 -10.47 -11.76 2.89
CA VAL A 79 -9.37 -11.16 2.10
C VAL A 79 -9.62 -11.38 0.62
N ALA A 80 -9.56 -10.32 -0.19
CA ALA A 80 -9.52 -10.40 -1.64
C ALA A 80 -8.14 -9.95 -2.14
N PHE A 81 -7.68 -10.52 -3.26
CA PHE A 81 -6.38 -10.19 -3.84
C PHE A 81 -6.47 -10.07 -5.37
N VAL A 82 -5.93 -8.99 -5.89
CA VAL A 82 -5.67 -8.81 -7.32
C VAL A 82 -4.17 -8.72 -7.51
N ALA A 83 -3.60 -9.76 -8.13
CA ALA A 83 -2.18 -9.79 -8.46
C ALA A 83 -1.87 -8.86 -9.66
N GLN A 84 -0.61 -8.47 -9.81
CA GLN A 84 -0.14 -7.55 -10.84
C GLN A 84 -0.47 -8.02 -12.26
N ASP A 85 -0.37 -9.30 -12.53
CA ASP A 85 -0.68 -9.93 -13.82
C ASP A 85 -2.19 -10.14 -14.06
N LYS A 86 -3.03 -9.86 -13.04
CA LYS A 86 -4.49 -9.99 -13.09
C LYS A 86 -4.92 -11.33 -13.70
N PRO A 87 -4.62 -12.47 -13.06
CA PRO A 87 -4.78 -13.81 -13.63
C PRO A 87 -6.26 -14.20 -13.72
N LEU A 88 -6.92 -13.76 -14.79
CA LEU A 88 -8.27 -14.18 -15.16
C LEU A 88 -8.20 -15.30 -16.21
N TYR A 89 -9.14 -16.25 -16.19
CA TYR A 89 -9.22 -17.33 -17.16
C TYR A 89 -9.57 -16.80 -18.55
N PRO A 90 -8.67 -16.85 -19.56
CA PRO A 90 -8.84 -16.18 -20.85
C PRO A 90 -10.04 -16.69 -21.66
N GLU A 91 -10.39 -17.95 -21.47
CA GLU A 91 -11.45 -18.62 -22.24
C GLU A 91 -12.86 -18.37 -21.68
N LEU A 92 -12.96 -17.99 -20.41
CA LEU A 92 -14.24 -17.66 -19.82
C LEU A 92 -14.76 -16.31 -20.35
N THR A 93 -16.07 -16.20 -20.49
CA THR A 93 -16.74 -14.92 -20.64
C THR A 93 -16.74 -14.15 -19.31
N VAL A 94 -16.98 -12.86 -19.39
CA VAL A 94 -17.14 -12.02 -18.17
C VAL A 94 -18.27 -12.58 -17.28
N ALA A 95 -19.40 -12.96 -17.87
CA ALA A 95 -20.51 -13.57 -17.11
C ALA A 95 -20.15 -14.90 -16.45
N GLU A 96 -19.34 -15.74 -17.12
CA GLU A 96 -18.85 -17.01 -16.54
C GLU A 96 -17.85 -16.76 -15.43
N THR A 97 -17.01 -15.75 -15.58
CA THR A 97 -16.05 -15.34 -14.53
C THR A 97 -16.78 -14.84 -13.28
N ILE A 98 -17.86 -14.06 -13.43
CA ILE A 98 -18.72 -13.64 -12.31
C ILE A 98 -19.36 -14.86 -11.63
N ARG A 99 -19.90 -15.83 -12.41
CA ARG A 99 -20.51 -17.06 -11.86
C ARG A 99 -19.47 -17.89 -11.08
N ALA A 100 -18.26 -18.02 -11.61
CA ALA A 100 -17.18 -18.71 -10.93
C ALA A 100 -16.82 -18.00 -9.61
N GLY A 101 -16.74 -16.67 -9.60
CA GLY A 101 -16.55 -15.89 -8.38
C GLY A 101 -17.63 -16.14 -7.34
N ALA A 102 -18.89 -16.15 -7.76
CA ALA A 102 -20.04 -16.42 -6.89
C ALA A 102 -20.03 -17.86 -6.32
N GLY A 103 -19.66 -18.85 -7.14
CA GLY A 103 -19.56 -20.25 -6.71
C GLY A 103 -18.47 -20.50 -5.68
N LEU A 104 -17.42 -19.67 -5.67
CA LEU A 104 -16.27 -19.82 -4.76
C LEU A 104 -16.40 -18.97 -3.49
N ASN A 105 -17.30 -18.00 -3.44
CA ASN A 105 -17.39 -17.02 -2.35
C ASN A 105 -18.83 -16.82 -1.87
N PRO A 106 -19.17 -17.27 -0.66
CA PRO A 106 -20.57 -17.24 -0.16
C PRO A 106 -21.18 -15.83 -0.05
N ARG A 107 -20.36 -14.79 0.13
CA ARG A 107 -20.80 -13.39 0.28
C ARG A 107 -20.75 -12.60 -1.03
N PHE A 108 -20.54 -13.28 -2.18
CA PHE A 108 -20.29 -12.61 -3.46
C PHE A 108 -21.53 -11.86 -3.97
N ASP A 109 -21.36 -10.57 -4.27
CA ASP A 109 -22.38 -9.71 -4.83
C ASP A 109 -22.46 -9.80 -6.37
N THR A 110 -23.16 -10.80 -6.85
CA THR A 110 -23.33 -11.04 -8.29
C THR A 110 -24.02 -9.88 -9.01
N GLN A 111 -25.04 -9.27 -8.37
CA GLN A 111 -25.79 -8.17 -9.01
C GLN A 111 -24.95 -6.90 -9.05
N GLY A 112 -24.26 -6.55 -7.96
CA GLY A 112 -23.35 -5.42 -7.93
C GLY A 112 -22.23 -5.54 -8.96
N ALA A 113 -21.63 -6.75 -9.09
CA ALA A 113 -20.61 -6.99 -10.10
C ALA A 113 -21.13 -6.78 -11.53
N ARG A 114 -22.33 -7.27 -11.84
CA ARG A 114 -22.94 -7.10 -13.16
C ARG A 114 -23.22 -5.64 -13.46
N ARG A 115 -23.93 -4.94 -12.55
CA ARG A 115 -24.23 -3.51 -12.72
C ARG A 115 -22.97 -2.71 -12.97
N ARG A 116 -21.96 -2.86 -12.13
CA ARG A 116 -20.71 -2.14 -12.30
C ARG A 116 -20.05 -2.37 -13.66
N LEU A 117 -20.02 -3.61 -14.15
CA LEU A 117 -19.44 -3.90 -15.47
C LEU A 117 -20.29 -3.38 -16.62
N ASP A 118 -21.62 -3.36 -16.47
CA ASP A 118 -22.54 -2.75 -17.43
C ASP A 118 -22.35 -1.23 -17.49
N ASP A 119 -22.23 -0.55 -16.33
CA ASP A 119 -21.95 0.90 -16.21
C ASP A 119 -20.60 1.27 -16.87
N LEU A 120 -19.59 0.39 -16.74
CA LEU A 120 -18.30 0.54 -17.40
C LEU A 120 -18.31 0.15 -18.90
N GLY A 121 -19.46 -0.19 -19.47
CA GLY A 121 -19.59 -0.60 -20.85
C GLY A 121 -18.83 -1.89 -21.21
N ILE A 122 -18.59 -2.78 -20.24
CA ILE A 122 -17.89 -4.04 -20.46
C ILE A 122 -18.88 -5.16 -20.75
N PRO A 123 -18.96 -5.65 -22.02
CA PRO A 123 -19.97 -6.64 -22.41
C PRO A 123 -19.77 -7.98 -21.71
N GLN A 124 -20.79 -8.44 -20.98
CA GLN A 124 -20.70 -9.66 -20.18
C GLN A 124 -20.53 -10.94 -21.02
N ARG A 125 -20.88 -10.91 -22.34
CA ARG A 125 -20.73 -12.02 -23.27
C ARG A 125 -19.33 -12.15 -23.87
N LYS A 126 -18.48 -11.09 -23.76
CA LYS A 126 -17.08 -11.15 -24.25
C LYS A 126 -16.24 -12.10 -23.43
N ARG A 127 -15.33 -12.82 -24.07
CA ARG A 127 -14.30 -13.61 -23.38
C ARG A 127 -13.23 -12.70 -22.82
N ILE A 128 -12.63 -13.09 -21.70
CA ILE A 128 -11.57 -12.33 -21.03
C ILE A 128 -10.41 -12.02 -21.97
N ARG A 129 -10.01 -12.94 -22.83
CA ARG A 129 -8.92 -12.72 -23.84
C ARG A 129 -9.24 -11.60 -24.85
N GLN A 130 -10.49 -11.27 -25.06
CA GLN A 130 -10.95 -10.24 -26.02
C GLN A 130 -11.04 -8.84 -25.40
N LEU A 131 -10.82 -8.73 -24.11
CA LEU A 131 -10.84 -7.48 -23.38
C LEU A 131 -9.50 -6.73 -23.53
N SER A 132 -9.54 -5.39 -23.53
CA SER A 132 -8.33 -4.59 -23.40
C SER A 132 -7.67 -4.83 -22.04
N GLY A 133 -6.42 -4.38 -21.87
CA GLY A 133 -5.72 -4.44 -20.57
C GLY A 133 -6.50 -3.72 -19.47
N GLY A 134 -7.05 -2.52 -19.78
CA GLY A 134 -7.88 -1.75 -18.87
C GLY A 134 -9.17 -2.47 -18.49
N GLN A 135 -9.91 -3.00 -19.49
CA GLN A 135 -11.13 -3.77 -19.23
C GLN A 135 -10.87 -5.01 -18.35
N ARG A 136 -9.75 -5.72 -18.58
CA ARG A 136 -9.35 -6.85 -17.71
C ARG A 136 -9.09 -6.40 -16.28
N ALA A 137 -8.44 -5.26 -16.09
CA ALA A 137 -8.20 -4.70 -14.77
C ALA A 137 -9.53 -4.35 -14.07
N GLN A 138 -10.46 -3.68 -14.77
CA GLN A 138 -11.78 -3.36 -14.25
C GLN A 138 -12.56 -4.62 -13.84
N VAL A 139 -12.52 -5.68 -14.66
CA VAL A 139 -13.14 -6.97 -14.30
C VAL A 139 -12.51 -7.55 -13.05
N ALA A 140 -11.16 -7.62 -12.97
CA ALA A 140 -10.46 -8.19 -11.82
C ALA A 140 -10.79 -7.44 -10.51
N ILE A 141 -10.80 -6.12 -10.55
CA ILE A 141 -11.12 -5.27 -9.40
C ILE A 141 -12.59 -5.41 -9.00
N THR A 142 -13.50 -5.42 -10.00
CA THR A 142 -14.93 -5.64 -9.75
C THR A 142 -15.18 -6.97 -9.04
N LEU A 143 -14.51 -8.04 -9.44
CA LEU A 143 -14.62 -9.34 -8.77
C LEU A 143 -14.08 -9.29 -7.33
N ALA A 144 -12.96 -8.59 -7.10
CA ALA A 144 -12.38 -8.46 -5.77
C ALA A 144 -13.31 -7.68 -4.82
N VAL A 145 -13.92 -6.60 -5.29
CA VAL A 145 -14.90 -5.81 -4.53
C VAL A 145 -16.20 -6.60 -4.31
N ALA A 146 -16.68 -7.31 -5.35
CA ALA A 146 -17.88 -8.14 -5.28
C ALA A 146 -17.76 -9.34 -4.33
N LYS A 147 -16.55 -9.82 -4.06
CA LYS A 147 -16.29 -10.84 -3.03
C LYS A 147 -16.80 -10.44 -1.64
N ARG A 148 -17.01 -9.13 -1.39
CA ARG A 148 -17.40 -8.56 -0.10
C ARG A 148 -16.43 -8.96 1.01
N ALA A 149 -15.13 -8.97 0.68
CA ALA A 149 -14.05 -9.11 1.65
C ALA A 149 -13.95 -7.85 2.53
N ASP A 150 -13.35 -8.01 3.72
CA ASP A 150 -13.14 -6.92 4.66
C ASP A 150 -11.78 -6.22 4.38
N LEU A 151 -10.84 -6.92 3.70
CA LEU A 151 -9.56 -6.41 3.20
C LEU A 151 -9.40 -6.75 1.71
N VAL A 152 -9.13 -5.73 0.90
CA VAL A 152 -8.77 -5.89 -0.52
C VAL A 152 -7.31 -5.50 -0.71
N VAL A 153 -6.52 -6.41 -1.25
CA VAL A 153 -5.09 -6.22 -1.56
C VAL A 153 -4.91 -6.16 -3.06
N LEU A 154 -4.30 -5.09 -3.56
CA LEU A 154 -4.17 -4.79 -4.99
C LEU A 154 -2.70 -4.55 -5.35
N ASP A 155 -2.11 -5.45 -6.13
CA ASP A 155 -0.72 -5.31 -6.56
C ASP A 155 -0.64 -4.57 -7.90
N GLU A 156 -0.20 -3.31 -7.87
CA GLU A 156 -0.14 -2.38 -8.99
C GLU A 156 -1.42 -2.32 -9.84
N PRO A 157 -2.59 -2.06 -9.21
CA PRO A 157 -3.89 -2.15 -9.89
C PRO A 157 -4.04 -1.15 -11.03
N LEU A 158 -3.40 0.01 -10.93
CA LEU A 158 -3.49 1.13 -11.87
C LEU A 158 -2.47 1.05 -13.00
N ALA A 159 -1.52 0.10 -12.94
CA ALA A 159 -0.52 -0.04 -13.98
C ALA A 159 -1.16 -0.35 -15.34
N ASN A 160 -0.70 0.35 -16.38
CA ASN A 160 -1.17 0.22 -17.77
C ASN A 160 -2.65 0.59 -17.99
N LEU A 161 -3.25 1.39 -17.09
CA LEU A 161 -4.54 2.04 -17.31
C LEU A 161 -4.31 3.44 -17.86
N ASP A 162 -5.21 3.89 -18.74
CA ASP A 162 -5.32 5.29 -19.11
C ASP A 162 -5.85 6.13 -17.93
N PRO A 163 -5.73 7.47 -17.97
CA PRO A 163 -6.13 8.31 -16.85
C PRO A 163 -7.62 8.18 -16.46
N LEU A 164 -8.52 8.01 -17.43
CA LEU A 164 -9.95 7.85 -17.16
C LEU A 164 -10.21 6.52 -16.44
N ALA A 165 -9.67 5.42 -16.95
CA ALA A 165 -9.81 4.11 -16.33
C ALA A 165 -9.22 4.07 -14.90
N ARG A 166 -8.12 4.79 -14.63
CA ARG A 166 -7.57 4.93 -13.27
C ARG A 166 -8.56 5.62 -12.34
N HIS A 167 -9.13 6.74 -12.80
CA HIS A 167 -10.11 7.50 -12.03
C HIS A 167 -11.33 6.64 -11.67
N GLU A 168 -11.92 5.95 -12.65
CA GLU A 168 -13.07 5.05 -12.45
C GLU A 168 -12.79 3.90 -11.47
N VAL A 169 -11.56 3.33 -11.52
CA VAL A 169 -11.11 2.31 -10.56
C VAL A 169 -11.07 2.89 -9.16
N MET A 170 -10.42 4.05 -8.99
CA MET A 170 -10.26 4.66 -7.68
C MET A 170 -11.59 5.11 -7.10
N GLU A 171 -12.45 5.74 -7.89
CA GLU A 171 -13.80 6.12 -7.48
C GLU A 171 -14.60 4.92 -6.95
N GLY A 172 -14.59 3.80 -7.69
CA GLY A 172 -15.28 2.60 -7.24
C GLY A 172 -14.69 1.94 -6.01
N LEU A 173 -13.39 2.05 -5.78
CA LEU A 173 -12.76 1.60 -4.53
C LEU A 173 -13.16 2.52 -3.37
N MET A 174 -13.12 3.85 -3.56
CA MET A 174 -13.49 4.83 -2.54
C MET A 174 -14.96 4.71 -2.14
N SER A 175 -15.86 4.50 -3.11
CA SER A 175 -17.28 4.21 -2.84
C SER A 175 -17.43 2.98 -1.93
N ALA A 176 -16.73 1.87 -2.25
CA ALA A 176 -16.77 0.66 -1.43
C ALA A 176 -16.17 0.86 -0.02
N VAL A 177 -15.15 1.71 0.12
CA VAL A 177 -14.58 2.10 1.42
C VAL A 177 -15.62 2.87 2.23
N ALA A 178 -16.21 3.91 1.64
CA ALA A 178 -17.20 4.76 2.31
C ALA A 178 -18.47 3.98 2.73
N GLU A 179 -18.99 3.13 1.85
CA GLU A 179 -20.25 2.40 2.10
C GLU A 179 -20.10 1.26 3.12
N ARG A 180 -18.94 0.62 3.20
CA ARG A 180 -18.80 -0.65 3.93
C ARG A 180 -17.65 -0.68 4.93
N GLY A 181 -16.88 0.41 5.07
CA GLY A 181 -15.66 0.41 5.88
C GLY A 181 -14.61 -0.57 5.34
N LEU A 182 -14.55 -0.76 4.00
CA LEU A 182 -13.59 -1.64 3.36
C LEU A 182 -12.16 -1.15 3.63
N THR A 183 -11.29 -2.05 4.04
CA THR A 183 -9.85 -1.75 4.10
C THR A 183 -9.20 -2.09 2.75
N VAL A 184 -8.37 -1.20 2.25
CA VAL A 184 -7.64 -1.39 1.00
C VAL A 184 -6.14 -1.28 1.23
N LEU A 185 -5.37 -2.24 0.73
CA LEU A 185 -3.92 -2.14 0.61
C LEU A 185 -3.56 -2.18 -0.87
N LEU A 186 -3.06 -1.09 -1.41
CA LEU A 186 -2.67 -1.04 -2.82
C LEU A 186 -1.19 -0.68 -2.99
N SER A 187 -0.50 -1.36 -3.90
CA SER A 187 0.86 -0.98 -4.27
C SER A 187 0.88 -0.06 -5.47
N SER A 188 1.78 0.91 -5.46
CA SER A 188 2.15 1.71 -6.62
C SER A 188 3.61 2.12 -6.54
N HIS A 189 4.18 2.45 -7.69
CA HIS A 189 5.48 3.12 -7.78
C HIS A 189 5.34 4.62 -8.07
N VAL A 190 4.11 5.12 -8.26
CA VAL A 190 3.79 6.54 -8.49
C VAL A 190 3.16 7.12 -7.23
N VAL A 191 3.94 7.84 -6.44
CA VAL A 191 3.52 8.36 -5.12
C VAL A 191 2.44 9.42 -5.26
N ALA A 192 2.53 10.29 -6.28
CA ALA A 192 1.57 11.38 -6.50
C ALA A 192 0.13 10.88 -6.68
N GLU A 193 -0.08 9.74 -7.36
CA GLU A 193 -1.41 9.14 -7.55
C GLU A 193 -2.03 8.63 -6.24
N LEU A 194 -1.20 8.33 -5.24
CA LEU A 194 -1.64 7.78 -3.95
C LEU A 194 -1.94 8.86 -2.91
N ALA A 195 -1.27 10.01 -3.03
CA ALA A 195 -1.40 11.10 -2.07
C ALA A 195 -2.84 11.65 -1.95
N GLU A 196 -3.64 11.54 -3.03
CA GLU A 196 -5.00 12.06 -3.07
C GLU A 196 -6.05 11.10 -2.48
N VAL A 197 -5.71 9.80 -2.38
CA VAL A 197 -6.72 8.76 -2.07
C VAL A 197 -6.34 7.87 -0.90
N CYS A 198 -5.06 7.85 -0.51
CA CYS A 198 -4.57 7.04 0.60
C CYS A 198 -4.42 7.89 1.86
N ASP A 199 -4.80 7.32 2.98
CA ASP A 199 -4.64 7.91 4.31
C ASP A 199 -3.52 7.25 5.12
N HIS A 200 -2.97 6.13 4.63
CA HIS A 200 -1.92 5.38 5.32
C HIS A 200 -0.79 4.98 4.36
N LEU A 201 0.45 5.05 4.81
CA LEU A 201 1.64 4.71 4.03
C LEU A 201 2.38 3.52 4.65
N ILE A 202 2.87 2.62 3.79
CA ILE A 202 3.92 1.65 4.10
C ILE A 202 5.00 1.79 3.04
N LEU A 203 6.16 2.30 3.42
CA LEU A 203 7.32 2.43 2.52
C LEU A 203 8.28 1.26 2.71
N VAL A 204 8.50 0.50 1.64
CA VAL A 204 9.40 -0.65 1.62
C VAL A 204 10.62 -0.36 0.75
N SER A 205 11.80 -0.61 1.29
CA SER A 205 13.07 -0.51 0.56
C SER A 205 14.00 -1.65 0.98
N ARG A 206 14.67 -2.27 0.02
CA ARG A 206 15.64 -3.35 0.24
C ARG A 206 15.14 -4.47 1.18
N GLY A 207 13.87 -4.85 1.05
CA GLY A 207 13.25 -5.89 1.85
C GLY A 207 12.93 -5.49 3.29
N ARG A 208 12.93 -4.19 3.62
CA ARG A 208 12.59 -3.66 4.95
C ARG A 208 11.52 -2.58 4.84
N VAL A 209 10.65 -2.50 5.83
CA VAL A 209 9.76 -1.35 5.99
C VAL A 209 10.58 -0.22 6.62
N GLN A 210 10.72 0.90 5.90
CA GLN A 210 11.44 2.08 6.38
C GLN A 210 10.54 2.96 7.25
N VAL A 211 9.31 3.18 6.80
CA VAL A 211 8.32 3.98 7.52
C VAL A 211 6.93 3.43 7.25
N ALA A 212 6.06 3.44 8.25
CA ALA A 212 4.65 3.12 8.15
C ALA A 212 3.86 3.99 9.12
N GLY A 213 2.68 4.46 8.71
CA GLY A 213 1.81 5.30 9.52
C GLY A 213 0.79 6.08 8.71
N ASP A 214 0.00 6.88 9.42
CA ASP A 214 -0.91 7.86 8.84
C ASP A 214 -0.13 8.90 8.03
N ILE A 215 -0.61 9.22 6.82
CA ILE A 215 0.12 10.10 5.90
C ILE A 215 0.20 11.53 6.43
N GLU A 216 -0.88 12.07 7.00
CA GLU A 216 -0.89 13.43 7.54
C GLU A 216 0.06 13.54 8.73
N GLU A 217 0.04 12.55 9.64
CA GLU A 217 0.95 12.49 10.78
C GLU A 217 2.42 12.38 10.33
N LEU A 218 2.68 11.53 9.33
CA LEU A 218 4.02 11.38 8.79
C LEU A 218 4.51 12.68 8.15
N VAL A 219 3.75 13.28 7.24
CA VAL A 219 4.14 14.52 6.55
C VAL A 219 4.30 15.67 7.55
N SER A 220 3.36 15.82 8.50
CA SER A 220 3.42 16.87 9.52
C SER A 220 4.61 16.75 10.47
N ALA A 221 5.10 15.53 10.72
CA ALA A 221 6.26 15.28 11.57
C ALA A 221 7.61 15.48 10.84
N HIS A 222 7.60 15.68 9.52
CA HIS A 222 8.82 15.82 8.74
C HIS A 222 9.01 17.25 8.22
N ARG A 223 10.26 17.70 8.11
CA ARG A 223 10.62 19.02 7.57
C ARG A 223 11.86 18.92 6.72
N LEU A 224 11.92 19.80 5.73
CA LEU A 224 13.15 20.10 5.02
C LEU A 224 13.81 21.30 5.71
N LEU A 225 14.93 21.05 6.38
CA LEU A 225 15.69 22.07 7.08
C LEU A 225 16.82 22.57 6.16
N VAL A 226 16.85 23.86 5.89
CA VAL A 226 17.83 24.49 5.00
C VAL A 226 18.62 25.54 5.77
N GLY A 227 19.93 25.46 5.76
CA GLY A 227 20.82 26.36 6.50
C GLY A 227 22.21 26.46 5.91
N PRO A 228 23.15 27.16 6.60
CA PRO A 228 24.50 27.37 6.11
C PRO A 228 25.28 26.07 5.90
N SER A 229 26.12 26.05 4.86
CA SER A 229 26.94 24.88 4.52
C SER A 229 27.77 24.38 5.69
N GLY A 230 27.84 23.06 5.85
CA GLY A 230 28.64 22.40 6.87
C GLY A 230 28.12 22.53 8.31
N THR A 231 26.96 23.18 8.52
CA THR A 231 26.39 23.36 9.86
C THR A 231 25.24 22.39 10.15
N THR A 232 24.76 22.39 11.39
CA THR A 232 23.62 21.61 11.87
C THR A 232 22.78 22.50 12.78
N PRO A 233 21.44 22.56 12.66
CA PRO A 233 20.62 23.40 13.51
C PRO A 233 20.53 22.84 14.95
N ALA A 234 20.32 23.71 15.92
CA ALA A 234 19.95 23.29 17.26
C ALA A 234 18.48 22.84 17.29
N GLY A 235 18.20 21.73 17.96
CA GLY A 235 16.82 21.22 18.08
C GLY A 235 16.77 19.72 18.30
N SER A 236 15.55 19.19 18.46
CA SER A 236 15.29 17.76 18.62
C SER A 236 14.70 17.20 17.32
N TYR A 237 15.51 16.50 16.56
CA TYR A 237 15.12 15.89 15.28
C TYR A 237 16.02 14.69 14.94
N ASP A 238 15.49 13.78 14.14
CA ASP A 238 16.23 12.67 13.55
C ASP A 238 16.52 13.00 12.08
N VAL A 239 17.79 13.00 11.69
CA VAL A 239 18.18 13.21 10.29
C VAL A 239 17.94 11.93 9.50
N ILE A 240 17.13 12.03 8.44
CA ILE A 240 16.85 10.96 7.49
C ILE A 240 17.82 11.05 6.32
N GLY A 241 18.01 12.26 5.79
CA GLY A 241 18.89 12.51 4.67
C GLY A 241 19.58 13.85 4.79
N ARG A 242 20.81 13.95 4.27
CA ARG A 242 21.60 15.17 4.23
C ARG A 242 22.15 15.40 2.83
N SER A 243 22.09 16.63 2.37
CA SER A 243 22.71 17.10 1.14
C SER A 243 23.42 18.40 1.39
N ASP A 244 24.72 18.45 1.07
CA ASP A 244 25.54 19.63 1.22
C ASP A 244 25.93 20.16 -0.15
N THR A 245 25.85 21.48 -0.31
CA THR A 245 26.42 22.23 -1.43
C THR A 245 27.46 23.22 -0.88
N GLU A 246 28.19 23.93 -1.73
CA GLU A 246 29.14 24.96 -1.28
C GLU A 246 28.49 26.05 -0.43
N ARG A 247 27.20 26.33 -0.62
CA ARG A 247 26.51 27.47 0.00
C ARG A 247 25.51 27.05 1.09
N GLN A 248 24.99 25.84 1.04
CA GLN A 248 23.92 25.41 1.96
C GLN A 248 23.98 23.94 2.30
N THR A 249 23.52 23.61 3.49
CA THR A 249 23.15 22.26 3.92
C THR A 249 21.64 22.12 3.90
N THR A 250 21.13 21.03 3.35
CA THR A 250 19.73 20.64 3.37
C THR A 250 19.58 19.32 4.10
N LEU A 251 18.73 19.28 5.12
CA LEU A 251 18.42 18.07 5.87
C LEU A 251 16.96 17.71 5.68
N LEU A 252 16.69 16.46 5.30
CA LEU A 252 15.37 15.86 5.54
C LEU A 252 15.39 15.31 6.96
N ALA A 253 14.52 15.82 7.81
CA ALA A 253 14.50 15.46 9.22
C ALA A 253 13.08 15.19 9.73
N ARG A 254 12.95 14.21 10.61
CA ARG A 254 11.78 14.04 11.46
C ARG A 254 11.97 14.91 12.70
N VAL A 255 11.13 15.94 12.83
CA VAL A 255 11.20 16.89 13.96
C VAL A 255 10.34 16.41 15.12
N ARG A 256 10.89 16.53 16.33
CA ARG A 256 10.19 16.20 17.58
C ARG A 256 9.84 17.47 18.38
N GLY A 257 10.21 18.64 17.87
CA GLY A 257 9.97 19.94 18.49
C GLY A 257 10.47 21.06 17.58
N PRO A 258 10.29 22.31 17.98
CA PRO A 258 10.70 23.45 17.18
C PRO A 258 12.22 23.49 16.96
N VAL A 259 12.62 23.92 15.76
CA VAL A 259 14.01 24.21 15.44
C VAL A 259 14.28 25.67 15.72
N HIS A 260 15.13 25.96 16.67
CA HIS A 260 15.35 27.31 17.22
C HIS A 260 16.62 28.01 16.68
N ASP A 261 17.12 27.64 15.52
CA ASP A 261 18.27 28.31 14.91
C ASP A 261 17.80 29.28 13.81
N PRO A 262 17.94 30.63 14.03
CA PRO A 262 17.46 31.62 13.05
C PRO A 262 18.19 31.57 11.70
N ARG A 263 19.33 30.87 11.61
CA ARG A 263 20.05 30.67 10.36
C ARG A 263 19.45 29.54 9.52
N TRP A 264 18.53 28.76 10.08
CA TRP A 264 17.89 27.62 9.46
C TRP A 264 16.41 27.92 9.17
N THR A 265 15.98 27.55 7.98
CA THR A 265 14.58 27.63 7.57
C THR A 265 14.01 26.21 7.52
N ALA A 266 12.91 26.00 8.25
CA ALA A 266 12.12 24.79 8.18
C ALA A 266 11.02 24.93 7.11
N ARG A 267 11.01 24.05 6.13
CA ARG A 267 9.99 24.02 5.08
C ARG A 267 9.15 22.76 5.19
N GLU A 268 7.89 22.88 4.89
CA GLU A 268 7.03 21.74 4.68
C GLU A 268 7.48 20.97 3.43
N LEU A 269 7.15 19.69 3.40
CA LEU A 269 7.47 18.83 2.27
C LEU A 269 6.21 18.05 1.86
N SER A 270 6.18 17.65 0.59
CA SER A 270 5.14 16.76 0.07
C SER A 270 5.39 15.31 0.51
N LEU A 271 4.36 14.46 0.40
CA LEU A 271 4.51 13.02 0.58
C LEU A 271 5.59 12.46 -0.37
N GLU A 272 5.63 12.94 -1.60
CA GLU A 272 6.61 12.52 -2.60
C GLU A 272 8.04 12.86 -2.19
N ASP A 273 8.28 14.09 -1.71
CA ASP A 273 9.60 14.51 -1.21
C ASP A 273 10.07 13.67 -0.03
N MET A 274 9.15 13.37 0.89
CA MET A 274 9.42 12.50 2.03
C MET A 274 9.82 11.09 1.57
N VAL A 275 9.03 10.48 0.71
CA VAL A 275 9.30 9.14 0.17
C VAL A 275 10.63 9.10 -0.57
N LEU A 276 10.90 10.07 -1.44
CA LEU A 276 12.17 10.18 -2.16
C LEU A 276 13.36 10.33 -1.22
N GLY A 277 13.19 11.09 -0.15
CA GLY A 277 14.21 11.25 0.88
C GLY A 277 14.58 9.92 1.56
N TYR A 278 13.58 9.15 1.97
CA TYR A 278 13.81 7.82 2.55
C TYR A 278 14.43 6.83 1.56
N LEU A 279 14.01 6.84 0.31
CA LEU A 279 14.57 5.97 -0.72
C LEU A 279 16.05 6.27 -1.01
N ARG A 280 16.48 7.54 -0.85
CA ARG A 280 17.90 7.95 -0.94
C ARG A 280 18.71 7.56 0.31
N ALA A 281 18.04 7.33 1.43
CA ALA A 281 18.63 6.94 2.70
C ALA A 281 18.12 5.57 3.16
N PRO A 282 18.52 4.46 2.51
CA PRO A 282 17.92 3.15 2.72
C PRO A 282 18.14 2.55 4.11
N ASP A 283 19.08 3.09 4.89
CA ASP A 283 19.35 2.67 6.25
C ASP A 283 18.51 3.44 7.29
N ALA A 284 17.85 4.53 6.88
CA ALA A 284 16.89 5.26 7.73
C ALA A 284 15.62 4.42 7.90
N VAL A 285 15.38 3.95 9.12
CA VAL A 285 14.21 3.14 9.49
C VAL A 285 13.54 3.80 10.69
N LEU A 286 12.30 4.23 10.51
CA LEU A 286 11.45 4.85 11.53
C LEU A 286 10.28 3.97 12.00
N THR A 287 10.26 2.71 11.62
CA THR A 287 9.27 1.79 12.18
C THR A 287 9.54 1.60 13.67
N PRO A 288 8.51 1.72 14.54
CA PRO A 288 8.69 1.38 15.94
C PRO A 288 9.18 -0.06 16.03
N ARG A 289 10.39 -0.25 16.54
CA ARG A 289 10.76 -1.57 17.03
C ARG A 289 9.81 -1.84 18.19
N PRO A 290 9.09 -2.98 18.23
CA PRO A 290 8.39 -3.34 19.44
C PRO A 290 9.42 -3.32 20.56
N VAL A 291 9.11 -2.61 21.64
CA VAL A 291 9.84 -2.73 22.89
C VAL A 291 9.70 -4.19 23.26
N ALA A 292 10.80 -4.92 23.29
CA ALA A 292 10.81 -6.27 23.83
C ALA A 292 10.32 -6.14 25.28
N LEU A 293 9.14 -6.73 25.54
CA LEU A 293 8.63 -6.94 26.90
C LEU A 293 9.48 -7.97 27.61
#